data_dcb8e8e9512befca0540f9e809210243
#
_entry.id   dcb8e8e9512befca0540f9e809210243
#
_cell.length_a   1.000
_cell.length_b   1.000
_cell.length_c   1.000
_cell.angle_alpha   90.00
_cell.angle_beta   90.00
_cell.angle_gamma   90.00
#
_symmetry.space_group_name_H-M   'P 1'
#
loop_
_entity.id
_entity.type
_entity.pdbx_description
1 polymer ?
#
loop_
_entity_poly.entity_id
_entity_poly.type
_entity_poly.pdbx_seq_one_letter_code
_entity_poly.pdbx_strand_id
1 'polypeptide(L)'
;PRLVRIIPSAVAEAAMKSGVARKKIDNLENYKDQLTARLDPSMSLMQGINANVKKSPKKVVFAEGEDENMLKAAIEFGKNKLGTPIVIGNEKRVKETLNKIGLDENFKIEIVNSTNKNKREKYTKYLYEKLQRTGQLERDVDRLVRNDRIAFGSSMVACKDADAMVTGNIRHYAASIEKLKQVCDAREGEPIFGMTMMVFKGRTVLVADTNVEDFPS
;
A
#
# COMPACT_ATOMS: atom_id res chain seq x y z
N PRO A 1 -23.49 -6.81 -11.79
CA PRO A 1 -22.58 -5.64 -11.74
C PRO A 1 -21.57 -5.60 -12.87
N ARG A 2 -20.90 -6.73 -13.24
CA ARG A 2 -19.88 -6.76 -14.33
C ARG A 2 -20.45 -6.35 -15.69
N LEU A 3 -21.68 -6.72 -16.01
CA LEU A 3 -22.32 -6.45 -17.30
C LEU A 3 -22.49 -4.96 -17.58
N VAL A 4 -22.76 -4.15 -16.56
CA VAL A 4 -22.96 -2.70 -16.72
C VAL A 4 -21.68 -1.95 -17.14
N ARG A 5 -20.52 -2.48 -16.81
CA ARG A 5 -19.23 -1.94 -17.26
C ARG A 5 -18.87 -2.41 -18.69
N ILE A 6 -19.19 -3.65 -19.00
CA ILE A 6 -18.73 -4.31 -20.25
C ILE A 6 -19.66 -4.00 -21.40
N ILE A 7 -20.96 -4.25 -21.26
CA ILE A 7 -21.92 -4.15 -22.37
C ILE A 7 -22.03 -2.72 -22.92
N PRO A 8 -22.32 -1.66 -22.11
CA PRO A 8 -22.46 -0.32 -22.67
C PRO A 8 -21.17 0.20 -23.31
N SER A 9 -20.01 -0.16 -22.77
CA SER A 9 -18.73 0.25 -23.36
C SER A 9 -18.47 -0.45 -24.70
N ALA A 10 -18.80 -1.72 -24.84
CA ALA A 10 -18.69 -2.47 -26.10
C ALA A 10 -19.66 -1.92 -27.16
N VAL A 11 -20.91 -1.62 -26.76
CA VAL A 11 -21.91 -0.99 -27.64
C VAL A 11 -21.45 0.38 -28.10
N ALA A 12 -20.94 1.20 -27.19
CA ALA A 12 -20.42 2.53 -27.53
C ALA A 12 -19.24 2.45 -28.50
N GLU A 13 -18.32 1.52 -28.27
CA GLU A 13 -17.20 1.27 -29.17
C GLU A 13 -17.67 0.83 -30.57
N ALA A 14 -18.61 -0.10 -30.63
CA ALA A 14 -19.20 -0.57 -31.90
C ALA A 14 -19.92 0.57 -32.64
N ALA A 15 -20.68 1.41 -31.92
CA ALA A 15 -21.37 2.58 -32.50
C ALA A 15 -20.39 3.59 -33.08
N MET A 16 -19.25 3.81 -32.43
CA MET A 16 -18.20 4.70 -32.93
C MET A 16 -17.52 4.14 -34.17
N LYS A 17 -17.26 2.81 -34.19
CA LYS A 17 -16.64 2.14 -35.34
C LYS A 17 -17.57 2.11 -36.57
N SER A 18 -18.87 1.95 -36.38
CA SER A 18 -19.88 1.94 -37.46
C SER A 18 -20.32 3.34 -37.89
N GLY A 19 -19.87 4.40 -37.24
CA GLY A 19 -20.21 5.79 -37.59
C GLY A 19 -21.61 6.25 -37.15
N VAL A 20 -22.38 5.42 -36.42
CA VAL A 20 -23.73 5.77 -35.95
C VAL A 20 -23.71 6.49 -34.58
N ALA A 21 -22.56 6.62 -33.96
CA ALA A 21 -22.43 7.32 -32.68
C ALA A 21 -22.74 8.83 -32.81
N ARG A 22 -23.74 9.30 -32.08
CA ARG A 22 -24.09 10.74 -32.02
C ARG A 22 -23.05 11.60 -31.30
N LYS A 23 -22.28 10.97 -30.39
CA LYS A 23 -21.22 11.61 -29.60
C LYS A 23 -20.01 10.69 -29.54
N LYS A 24 -18.85 11.21 -29.86
CA LYS A 24 -17.59 10.45 -29.71
C LYS A 24 -17.18 10.42 -28.24
N ILE A 25 -16.61 9.29 -27.86
CA ILE A 25 -16.03 9.06 -26.53
C ILE A 25 -14.52 8.96 -26.71
N ASP A 26 -13.78 9.97 -26.25
CA ASP A 26 -12.32 10.04 -26.44
C ASP A 26 -11.56 8.98 -25.61
N ASN A 27 -12.10 8.60 -24.47
CA ASN A 27 -11.49 7.64 -23.57
C ASN A 27 -12.53 6.61 -23.08
N LEU A 28 -12.50 5.41 -23.65
CA LEU A 28 -13.41 4.31 -23.29
C LEU A 28 -13.19 3.80 -21.86
N GLU A 29 -11.97 3.81 -21.34
CA GLU A 29 -11.71 3.40 -19.94
C GLU A 29 -12.35 4.38 -18.97
N ASN A 30 -12.19 5.68 -19.19
CA ASN A 30 -12.86 6.70 -18.37
C ASN A 30 -14.39 6.56 -18.44
N TYR A 31 -14.95 6.22 -19.63
CA TYR A 31 -16.38 5.97 -19.76
C TYR A 31 -16.84 4.74 -18.98
N LYS A 32 -16.10 3.63 -19.00
CA LYS A 32 -16.35 2.45 -18.16
C LYS A 32 -16.36 2.78 -16.68
N ASP A 33 -15.42 3.62 -16.26
CA ASP A 33 -15.30 4.07 -14.90
C ASP A 33 -16.49 4.94 -14.48
N GLN A 34 -16.93 5.87 -15.33
CA GLN A 34 -18.14 6.67 -15.08
C GLN A 34 -19.41 5.80 -14.98
N LEU A 35 -19.53 4.75 -15.79
CA LEU A 35 -20.64 3.81 -15.69
C LEU A 35 -20.65 3.05 -14.37
N THR A 36 -19.47 2.66 -13.89
CA THR A 36 -19.31 1.99 -12.59
C THR A 36 -19.67 2.94 -11.45
N ALA A 37 -19.23 4.18 -11.52
CA ALA A 37 -19.53 5.21 -10.52
C ALA A 37 -21.03 5.54 -10.39
N ARG A 38 -21.81 5.41 -11.47
CA ARG A 38 -23.28 5.58 -11.42
C ARG A 38 -23.98 4.49 -10.60
N LEU A 39 -23.42 3.28 -10.56
CA LEU A 39 -23.97 2.18 -9.78
C LEU A 39 -23.55 2.24 -8.32
N ASP A 40 -22.35 2.67 -8.07
CA ASP A 40 -21.76 2.77 -6.74
C ASP A 40 -21.04 4.12 -6.59
N PRO A 41 -21.67 5.11 -5.92
CA PRO A 41 -21.07 6.41 -5.67
C PRO A 41 -19.74 6.36 -4.93
N SER A 42 -19.48 5.31 -4.14
CA SER A 42 -18.20 5.13 -3.46
C SER A 42 -17.04 4.91 -4.45
N MET A 43 -17.33 4.31 -5.60
CA MET A 43 -16.35 4.11 -6.67
C MET A 43 -15.86 5.42 -7.29
N SER A 44 -16.71 6.45 -7.35
CA SER A 44 -16.31 7.75 -7.91
C SER A 44 -15.24 8.44 -7.07
N LEU A 45 -15.35 8.35 -5.74
CA LEU A 45 -14.34 8.86 -4.81
C LEU A 45 -13.00 8.11 -4.99
N MET A 46 -13.05 6.78 -5.02
CA MET A 46 -11.86 5.96 -5.22
C MET A 46 -11.20 6.21 -6.57
N GLN A 47 -11.98 6.46 -7.62
CA GLN A 47 -11.46 6.85 -8.93
C GLN A 47 -10.71 8.19 -8.89
N GLY A 48 -11.26 9.20 -8.20
CA GLY A 48 -10.62 10.48 -7.99
C GLY A 48 -9.28 10.35 -7.24
N ILE A 49 -9.26 9.56 -6.16
CA ILE A 49 -8.05 9.25 -5.41
C ILE A 49 -7.02 8.54 -6.31
N ASN A 50 -7.43 7.47 -7.00
CA ASN A 50 -6.54 6.72 -7.88
C ASN A 50 -5.97 7.58 -9.02
N ALA A 51 -6.77 8.47 -9.60
CA ALA A 51 -6.31 9.39 -10.64
C ALA A 51 -5.23 10.36 -10.12
N ASN A 52 -5.36 10.83 -8.88
CA ASN A 52 -4.36 11.69 -8.25
C ASN A 52 -3.08 10.91 -7.88
N VAL A 53 -3.22 9.70 -7.34
CA VAL A 53 -2.08 8.83 -7.00
C VAL A 53 -1.26 8.50 -8.24
N LYS A 54 -1.91 8.21 -9.38
CA LYS A 54 -1.22 7.95 -10.66
C LYS A 54 -0.40 9.12 -11.19
N LYS A 55 -0.71 10.35 -10.82
CA LYS A 55 0.08 11.54 -11.22
C LYS A 55 1.43 11.63 -10.49
N SER A 56 1.51 11.05 -9.28
CA SER A 56 2.73 11.06 -8.46
C SER A 56 2.91 9.69 -7.81
N PRO A 57 3.30 8.65 -8.59
CA PRO A 57 3.44 7.30 -8.08
C PRO A 57 4.52 7.24 -7.00
N LYS A 58 4.20 6.57 -5.89
CA LYS A 58 5.05 6.43 -4.71
C LYS A 58 5.57 5.02 -4.56
N LYS A 59 6.71 4.88 -3.86
CA LYS A 59 7.24 3.59 -3.45
C LYS A 59 6.57 3.15 -2.17
N VAL A 60 5.87 2.02 -2.21
CA VAL A 60 5.13 1.49 -1.05
C VAL A 60 5.67 0.14 -0.66
N VAL A 61 6.05 0.01 0.61
CA VAL A 61 6.55 -1.24 1.19
C VAL A 61 5.39 -2.06 1.73
N PHE A 62 5.34 -3.33 1.34
CA PHE A 62 4.43 -4.34 1.85
C PHE A 62 5.22 -5.26 2.79
N ALA A 63 5.02 -5.08 4.10
CA ALA A 63 5.90 -5.68 5.11
C ALA A 63 5.79 -7.21 5.21
N GLU A 64 4.61 -7.77 4.94
CA GLU A 64 4.32 -9.20 5.09
C GLU A 64 4.28 -9.91 3.74
N GLY A 65 5.33 -9.76 2.94
CA GLY A 65 5.35 -10.18 1.54
C GLY A 65 5.38 -11.67 1.28
N GLU A 66 5.45 -12.52 2.31
CA GLU A 66 5.26 -13.96 2.18
C GLU A 66 3.78 -14.36 2.35
N ASP A 67 2.93 -13.42 2.81
CA ASP A 67 1.49 -13.63 2.93
C ASP A 67 0.81 -13.50 1.57
N GLU A 68 -0.14 -14.39 1.30
CA GLU A 68 -0.85 -14.46 0.03
C GLU A 68 -1.68 -13.21 -0.26
N ASN A 69 -2.40 -12.68 0.72
CA ASN A 69 -3.27 -11.52 0.54
C ASN A 69 -2.44 -10.24 0.36
N MET A 70 -1.38 -10.10 1.16
CA MET A 70 -0.45 -8.97 1.05
C MET A 70 0.24 -8.95 -0.32
N LEU A 71 0.65 -10.12 -0.82
CA LEU A 71 1.29 -10.25 -2.11
C LEU A 71 0.34 -9.94 -3.27
N LYS A 72 -0.91 -10.43 -3.21
CA LYS A 72 -1.96 -10.06 -4.16
C LYS A 72 -2.21 -8.55 -4.18
N ALA A 73 -2.29 -7.92 -3.02
CA ALA A 73 -2.48 -6.48 -2.90
C ALA A 73 -1.31 -5.69 -3.51
N ALA A 74 -0.06 -6.12 -3.25
CA ALA A 74 1.13 -5.50 -3.83
C ALA A 74 1.16 -5.58 -5.36
N ILE A 75 0.79 -6.73 -5.92
CA ILE A 75 0.72 -6.95 -7.36
C ILE A 75 -0.39 -6.10 -7.99
N GLU A 76 -1.58 -6.08 -7.39
CA GLU A 76 -2.69 -5.24 -7.88
C GLU A 76 -2.35 -3.76 -7.82
N PHE A 77 -1.70 -3.31 -6.75
CA PHE A 77 -1.20 -1.94 -6.61
C PHE A 77 -0.29 -1.56 -7.79
N GLY A 78 0.66 -2.42 -8.14
CA GLY A 78 1.56 -2.19 -9.26
C GLY A 78 0.89 -2.31 -10.63
N LYS A 79 0.04 -3.33 -10.86
CA LYS A 79 -0.73 -3.50 -12.11
C LYS A 79 -1.64 -2.30 -12.40
N ASN A 80 -2.25 -1.74 -11.38
CA ASN A 80 -3.09 -0.54 -11.49
C ASN A 80 -2.29 0.76 -11.64
N LYS A 81 -0.95 0.70 -11.69
CA LYS A 81 -0.04 1.84 -11.82
C LYS A 81 -0.25 2.89 -10.71
N LEU A 82 -0.54 2.43 -9.49
CA LEU A 82 -0.71 3.31 -8.34
C LEU A 82 0.65 3.71 -7.73
N GLY A 83 1.69 2.90 -7.95
CA GLY A 83 3.04 3.15 -7.49
C GLY A 83 3.96 1.97 -7.74
N THR A 84 5.13 2.01 -7.11
CA THR A 84 6.11 0.93 -7.16
C THR A 84 6.01 0.11 -5.87
N PRO A 85 5.51 -1.13 -5.92
CA PRO A 85 5.45 -1.99 -4.76
C PRO A 85 6.82 -2.58 -4.43
N ILE A 86 7.18 -2.57 -3.16
CA ILE A 86 8.36 -3.24 -2.60
C ILE A 86 7.85 -4.25 -1.58
N VAL A 87 8.28 -5.49 -1.66
CA VAL A 87 7.82 -6.57 -0.80
C VAL A 87 8.95 -7.02 0.11
N ILE A 88 8.71 -7.08 1.43
CA ILE A 88 9.69 -7.62 2.38
C ILE A 88 9.43 -9.11 2.57
N GLY A 89 10.44 -9.92 2.28
CA GLY A 89 10.34 -11.36 2.47
C GLY A 89 11.56 -12.13 1.96
N ASN A 90 11.54 -13.42 2.23
CA ASN A 90 12.52 -14.34 1.64
C ASN A 90 12.14 -14.59 0.18
N GLU A 91 13.05 -14.33 -0.75
CA GLU A 91 12.81 -14.42 -2.19
C GLU A 91 12.24 -15.78 -2.62
N LYS A 92 12.77 -16.89 -2.06
CA LYS A 92 12.26 -18.23 -2.37
C LYS A 92 10.81 -18.39 -1.95
N ARG A 93 10.47 -18.01 -0.70
CA ARG A 93 9.11 -18.12 -0.16
C ARG A 93 8.13 -17.22 -0.89
N VAL A 94 8.54 -16.00 -1.25
CA VAL A 94 7.71 -15.09 -2.05
C VAL A 94 7.42 -15.70 -3.41
N LYS A 95 8.42 -16.27 -4.10
CA LYS A 95 8.24 -16.97 -5.39
C LYS A 95 7.36 -18.22 -5.26
N GLU A 96 7.54 -19.01 -4.22
CA GLU A 96 6.67 -20.17 -3.94
C GLU A 96 5.20 -19.72 -3.75
N THR A 97 4.97 -18.64 -3.01
CA THR A 97 3.62 -18.08 -2.82
C THR A 97 3.05 -17.55 -4.14
N LEU A 98 3.85 -16.85 -4.96
CA LEU A 98 3.42 -16.39 -6.30
C LEU A 98 2.96 -17.54 -7.17
N ASN A 99 3.74 -18.62 -7.23
CA ASN A 99 3.40 -19.81 -8.01
C ASN A 99 2.12 -20.49 -7.49
N LYS A 100 1.98 -20.59 -6.16
CA LYS A 100 0.80 -21.18 -5.52
C LYS A 100 -0.49 -20.43 -5.86
N ILE A 101 -0.45 -19.10 -5.94
CA ILE A 101 -1.62 -18.28 -6.25
C ILE A 101 -1.86 -18.11 -7.76
N GLY A 102 -1.03 -18.73 -8.61
CA GLY A 102 -1.17 -18.67 -10.07
C GLY A 102 -0.98 -17.28 -10.66
N LEU A 103 -0.25 -16.41 -9.99
CA LEU A 103 0.08 -15.09 -10.50
C LEU A 103 1.40 -15.14 -11.26
N ASP A 104 1.36 -14.54 -12.44
CA ASP A 104 2.42 -14.55 -13.44
C ASP A 104 3.74 -14.02 -12.86
N GLU A 105 4.84 -14.78 -12.99
CA GLU A 105 6.20 -14.38 -12.63
C GLU A 105 6.71 -13.17 -13.43
N ASN A 106 6.00 -12.79 -14.49
CA ASN A 106 6.34 -11.67 -15.36
C ASN A 106 6.12 -10.29 -14.73
N PHE A 107 5.42 -10.21 -13.59
CA PHE A 107 5.28 -8.94 -12.88
C PHE A 107 6.54 -8.67 -12.06
N LYS A 108 7.34 -7.70 -12.50
CA LYS A 108 8.54 -7.24 -11.77
C LYS A 108 8.14 -6.56 -10.47
N ILE A 109 8.27 -7.28 -9.36
CA ILE A 109 8.14 -6.75 -8.01
C ILE A 109 9.51 -6.71 -7.34
N GLU A 110 9.85 -5.62 -6.69
CA GLU A 110 11.08 -5.53 -5.90
C GLU A 110 10.90 -6.34 -4.61
N ILE A 111 11.69 -7.41 -4.44
CA ILE A 111 11.71 -8.20 -3.22
C ILE A 111 12.94 -7.81 -2.41
N VAL A 112 12.72 -7.39 -1.18
CA VAL A 112 13.77 -7.00 -0.25
C VAL A 112 13.79 -7.96 0.94
N ASN A 113 14.95 -8.56 1.16
CA ASN A 113 15.16 -9.44 2.32
C ASN A 113 15.80 -8.64 3.46
N SER A 114 15.23 -8.72 4.67
CA SER A 114 15.78 -8.11 5.89
C SER A 114 17.16 -8.63 6.28
N THR A 115 17.59 -9.76 5.71
CA THR A 115 18.94 -10.28 5.88
C THR A 115 19.99 -9.65 4.96
N ASN A 116 19.57 -8.81 4.01
CA ASN A 116 20.50 -8.07 3.14
C ASN A 116 21.40 -7.16 3.98
N LYS A 117 22.70 -7.45 3.99
CA LYS A 117 23.69 -6.83 4.88
C LYS A 117 23.70 -5.30 4.74
N ASN A 118 23.78 -4.78 3.54
CA ASN A 118 23.93 -3.34 3.30
C ASN A 118 22.72 -2.53 3.78
N LYS A 119 21.50 -2.98 3.41
CA LYS A 119 20.27 -2.33 3.86
C LYS A 119 20.10 -2.46 5.38
N ARG A 120 20.38 -3.64 5.93
CA ARG A 120 20.30 -3.90 7.36
C ARG A 120 21.24 -3.00 8.16
N GLU A 121 22.50 -2.88 7.78
CA GLU A 121 23.47 -2.01 8.46
C GLU A 121 23.02 -0.54 8.45
N LYS A 122 22.53 -0.04 7.32
CA LYS A 122 21.97 1.31 7.21
C LYS A 122 20.84 1.54 8.21
N TYR A 123 19.87 0.60 8.28
CA TYR A 123 18.71 0.75 9.13
C TYR A 123 19.02 0.47 10.61
N THR A 124 19.96 -0.43 10.90
CA THR A 124 20.47 -0.66 12.24
C THR A 124 21.13 0.61 12.78
N LYS A 125 21.99 1.25 11.99
CA LYS A 125 22.65 2.51 12.40
C LYS A 125 21.62 3.60 12.69
N TYR A 126 20.66 3.83 11.79
CA TYR A 126 19.58 4.80 11.98
C TYR A 126 18.80 4.53 13.27
N LEU A 127 18.36 3.30 13.46
CA LEU A 127 17.54 2.95 14.60
C LEU A 127 18.34 2.92 15.91
N TYR A 128 19.62 2.56 15.87
CA TYR A 128 20.50 2.59 17.03
C TYR A 128 20.76 4.04 17.50
N GLU A 129 21.04 4.97 16.60
CA GLU A 129 21.20 6.39 16.92
C GLU A 129 19.97 6.93 17.70
N LYS A 130 18.79 6.42 17.39
CA LYS A 130 17.54 6.76 18.05
C LYS A 130 17.37 6.07 19.42
N LEU A 131 17.63 4.76 19.49
CA LEU A 131 17.30 3.93 20.63
C LEU A 131 18.44 3.80 21.68
N GLN A 132 19.67 4.20 21.37
CA GLN A 132 20.81 4.08 22.29
C GLN A 132 20.55 4.75 23.65
N ARG A 133 19.83 5.88 23.66
CA ARG A 133 19.50 6.62 24.92
C ARG A 133 18.46 5.88 25.77
N THR A 134 17.76 4.91 25.23
CA THR A 134 16.81 4.04 25.96
C THR A 134 17.46 2.76 26.48
N GLY A 135 18.79 2.65 26.38
CA GLY A 135 19.55 1.50 26.87
C GLY A 135 19.62 0.31 25.88
N GLN A 136 19.17 0.49 24.66
CA GLN A 136 19.26 -0.55 23.62
C GLN A 136 20.72 -0.68 23.14
N LEU A 137 21.21 -1.92 23.03
CA LEU A 137 22.51 -2.19 22.46
C LEU A 137 22.41 -2.35 20.93
N GLU A 138 23.47 -1.97 20.22
CA GLU A 138 23.50 -2.06 18.75
C GLU A 138 23.17 -3.48 18.22
N ARG A 139 23.68 -4.52 18.91
CA ARG A 139 23.37 -5.92 18.57
C ARG A 139 21.90 -6.27 18.70
N ASP A 140 21.19 -5.65 19.65
CA ASP A 140 19.76 -5.92 19.87
C ASP A 140 18.93 -5.17 18.83
N VAL A 141 19.35 -3.98 18.44
CA VAL A 141 18.78 -3.23 17.33
C VAL A 141 19.01 -3.94 15.99
N ASP A 142 20.21 -4.48 15.73
CA ASP A 142 20.47 -5.29 14.53
C ASP A 142 19.57 -6.53 14.49
N ARG A 143 19.37 -7.19 15.62
CA ARG A 143 18.45 -8.33 15.73
C ARG A 143 17.00 -7.91 15.47
N LEU A 144 16.57 -6.75 15.98
CA LEU A 144 15.25 -6.20 15.73
C LEU A 144 15.02 -5.92 14.23
N VAL A 145 15.93 -5.19 13.60
CA VAL A 145 15.84 -4.87 12.16
C VAL A 145 15.86 -6.13 11.30
N ARG A 146 16.65 -7.12 11.68
CA ARG A 146 16.77 -8.40 10.95
C ARG A 146 15.50 -9.25 11.04
N ASN A 147 14.90 -9.34 12.23
CA ASN A 147 13.86 -10.33 12.52
C ASN A 147 12.45 -9.76 12.48
N ASP A 148 12.30 -8.43 12.58
CA ASP A 148 11.02 -7.77 12.55
C ASP A 148 10.81 -6.98 11.25
N ARG A 149 9.85 -7.43 10.45
CA ARG A 149 9.56 -6.85 9.14
C ARG A 149 8.94 -5.46 9.24
N ILE A 150 8.21 -5.18 10.33
CA ILE A 150 7.64 -3.85 10.59
C ILE A 150 8.78 -2.89 10.91
N ALA A 151 9.70 -3.28 11.80
CA ALA A 151 10.86 -2.46 12.12
C ALA A 151 11.74 -2.21 10.88
N PHE A 152 11.95 -3.22 10.05
CA PHE A 152 12.71 -3.08 8.80
C PHE A 152 12.00 -2.16 7.81
N GLY A 153 10.70 -2.40 7.55
CA GLY A 153 9.91 -1.63 6.58
C GLY A 153 9.70 -0.17 6.99
N SER A 154 9.43 0.07 8.27
CA SER A 154 9.33 1.45 8.80
C SER A 154 10.66 2.18 8.77
N SER A 155 11.80 1.48 8.99
CA SER A 155 13.13 2.06 8.78
C SER A 155 13.39 2.43 7.32
N MET A 156 12.86 1.65 6.35
CA MET A 156 12.92 2.04 4.92
C MET A 156 12.20 3.37 4.68
N VAL A 157 11.04 3.56 5.29
CA VAL A 157 10.27 4.81 5.17
C VAL A 157 11.00 5.96 5.86
N ALA A 158 11.47 5.76 7.08
CA ALA A 158 12.21 6.77 7.84
C ALA A 158 13.51 7.21 7.13
N CYS A 159 14.22 6.26 6.49
CA CYS A 159 15.41 6.53 5.70
C CYS A 159 15.13 7.01 4.26
N LYS A 160 13.87 7.25 3.88
CA LYS A 160 13.41 7.70 2.56
C LYS A 160 13.75 6.75 1.40
N ASP A 161 13.94 5.47 1.69
CA ASP A 161 14.07 4.42 0.66
C ASP A 161 12.69 3.99 0.12
N ALA A 162 11.63 4.30 0.88
CA ALA A 162 10.23 4.18 0.48
C ALA A 162 9.42 5.36 1.02
N ASP A 163 8.23 5.60 0.45
CA ASP A 163 7.36 6.72 0.82
C ASP A 163 6.29 6.32 1.85
N ALA A 164 5.89 5.06 1.85
CA ALA A 164 4.86 4.52 2.76
C ALA A 164 5.05 3.02 2.99
N MET A 165 4.39 2.50 4.03
CA MET A 165 4.37 1.07 4.35
C MET A 165 2.94 0.60 4.59
N VAL A 166 2.63 -0.61 4.11
CA VAL A 166 1.41 -1.37 4.41
C VAL A 166 1.79 -2.57 5.27
N THR A 167 1.10 -2.74 6.39
CA THR A 167 1.32 -3.83 7.36
C THR A 167 0.05 -4.11 8.14
N GLY A 168 0.04 -5.16 8.97
CA GLY A 168 -1.05 -5.47 9.90
C GLY A 168 -1.99 -6.56 9.42
N ASN A 169 -1.62 -7.32 8.39
CA ASN A 169 -2.43 -8.45 7.93
C ASN A 169 -2.29 -9.70 8.81
N ILE A 170 -1.10 -9.91 9.40
CA ILE A 170 -0.79 -11.12 10.19
C ILE A 170 -0.68 -10.80 11.68
N ARG A 171 -0.39 -9.55 12.06
CA ARG A 171 -0.14 -9.14 13.43
C ARG A 171 -1.27 -8.29 14.00
N HIS A 172 -1.45 -8.39 15.33
CA HIS A 172 -2.37 -7.50 16.04
C HIS A 172 -1.96 -6.04 15.90
N TYR A 173 -2.96 -5.17 15.78
CA TYR A 173 -2.79 -3.73 15.63
C TYR A 173 -1.89 -3.12 16.71
N ALA A 174 -2.15 -3.39 18.00
CA ALA A 174 -1.38 -2.83 19.11
C ALA A 174 0.12 -3.13 19.01
N ALA A 175 0.49 -4.39 18.69
CA ALA A 175 1.89 -4.78 18.52
C ALA A 175 2.54 -4.10 17.30
N SER A 176 1.77 -3.86 16.25
CA SER A 176 2.26 -3.18 15.04
C SER A 176 2.52 -1.69 15.31
N ILE A 177 1.59 -1.01 15.98
CA ILE A 177 1.72 0.41 16.38
C ILE A 177 2.89 0.62 17.34
N GLU A 178 3.06 -0.26 18.32
CA GLU A 178 4.20 -0.18 19.24
C GLU A 178 5.54 -0.22 18.48
N LYS A 179 5.67 -1.12 17.50
CA LYS A 179 6.88 -1.17 16.66
C LYS A 179 7.04 0.04 15.77
N LEU A 180 5.96 0.57 15.21
CA LEU A 180 5.99 1.80 14.44
C LEU A 180 6.47 3.00 15.29
N LYS A 181 5.92 3.16 16.50
CA LYS A 181 6.31 4.22 17.44
C LYS A 181 7.80 4.12 17.88
N GLN A 182 8.38 2.91 17.89
CA GLN A 182 9.82 2.74 18.15
C GLN A 182 10.70 3.26 17.00
N VAL A 183 10.24 3.14 15.75
CA VAL A 183 11.04 3.46 14.56
C VAL A 183 10.75 4.87 14.05
N CYS A 184 9.48 5.23 13.95
CA CYS A 184 9.04 6.50 13.37
C CYS A 184 8.74 7.50 14.50
N ASP A 185 9.21 8.73 14.33
CA ASP A 185 8.82 9.85 15.19
C ASP A 185 7.59 10.55 14.63
N ALA A 186 6.79 11.13 15.51
CA ALA A 186 5.82 12.14 15.11
C ALA A 186 6.56 13.36 14.54
N ARG A 187 5.88 14.17 13.79
CA ARG A 187 6.39 15.50 13.43
C ARG A 187 6.50 16.33 14.70
N GLU A 188 7.49 17.21 14.73
CA GLU A 188 7.71 18.09 15.87
C GLU A 188 6.43 18.90 16.17
N GLY A 189 5.93 18.79 17.41
CA GLY A 189 4.72 19.45 17.87
C GLY A 189 3.39 18.80 17.42
N GLU A 190 3.42 17.68 16.70
CA GLU A 190 2.21 16.99 16.27
C GLU A 190 2.11 15.58 16.89
N PRO A 191 0.93 15.12 17.32
CA PRO A 191 0.73 13.75 17.79
C PRO A 191 0.68 12.77 16.59
N ILE A 192 1.01 11.50 16.86
CA ILE A 192 0.70 10.41 15.93
C ILE A 192 -0.78 10.11 16.05
N PHE A 193 -1.55 10.22 14.98
CA PHE A 193 -2.96 9.89 15.02
C PHE A 193 -3.36 8.93 13.88
N GLY A 194 -4.43 8.17 14.11
CA GLY A 194 -5.04 7.31 13.12
C GLY A 194 -6.21 7.98 12.41
N MET A 195 -6.41 7.72 11.13
CA MET A 195 -7.56 8.18 10.38
C MET A 195 -8.14 7.06 9.54
N THR A 196 -9.45 6.85 9.66
CA THR A 196 -10.20 5.90 8.84
C THR A 196 -11.21 6.65 7.99
N MET A 197 -11.22 6.38 6.70
CA MET A 197 -12.22 6.90 5.79
C MET A 197 -13.27 5.81 5.50
N MET A 198 -14.49 6.04 5.96
CA MET A 198 -15.64 5.16 5.70
C MET A 198 -16.43 5.71 4.52
N VAL A 199 -16.58 4.91 3.47
CA VAL A 199 -17.29 5.29 2.25
C VAL A 199 -18.46 4.33 2.05
N PHE A 200 -19.68 4.84 2.05
CA PHE A 200 -20.90 4.04 1.81
C PHE A 200 -22.02 4.88 1.21
N LYS A 201 -22.78 4.32 0.28
CA LYS A 201 -24.00 4.88 -0.34
C LYS A 201 -24.01 6.42 -0.52
N GLY A 202 -22.94 6.96 -1.09
CA GLY A 202 -22.82 8.40 -1.37
C GLY A 202 -22.45 9.28 -0.18
N ARG A 203 -22.08 8.69 0.97
CA ARG A 203 -21.55 9.41 2.12
C ARG A 203 -20.10 9.00 2.38
N THR A 204 -19.29 9.97 2.72
CA THR A 204 -17.92 9.76 3.20
C THR A 204 -17.82 10.33 4.60
N VAL A 205 -17.40 9.49 5.55
CA VAL A 205 -17.18 9.88 6.93
C VAL A 205 -15.71 9.64 7.26
N LEU A 206 -15.04 10.66 7.74
CA LEU A 206 -13.69 10.56 8.29
C LEU A 206 -13.81 10.35 9.79
N VAL A 207 -13.19 9.28 10.27
CA VAL A 207 -13.12 8.96 11.71
C VAL A 207 -11.65 9.09 12.09
N ALA A 208 -11.35 10.05 12.96
CA ALA A 208 -10.00 10.33 13.42
C ALA A 208 -9.81 9.82 14.84
N ASP A 209 -8.67 9.25 15.05
CA ASP A 209 -8.05 8.81 16.29
C ASP A 209 -8.89 8.00 17.27
N THR A 210 -9.40 6.88 16.77
CA THR A 210 -10.11 5.90 17.61
C THR A 210 -9.21 4.80 18.18
N ASN A 211 -7.93 4.72 17.77
CA ASN A 211 -7.09 3.57 18.05
C ASN A 211 -5.63 3.88 18.41
N VAL A 212 -5.19 5.12 18.32
CA VAL A 212 -3.77 5.50 18.55
C VAL A 212 -3.57 6.24 19.84
N GLU A 213 -4.50 7.13 20.19
CA GLU A 213 -4.52 7.89 21.45
C GLU A 213 -5.82 7.63 22.20
N ASP A 214 -5.72 7.42 23.53
CA ASP A 214 -6.90 7.17 24.35
C ASP A 214 -7.76 8.45 24.53
N PHE A 215 -7.12 9.62 24.45
CA PHE A 215 -7.79 10.93 24.55
C PHE A 215 -7.25 11.88 23.47
N PRO A 216 -7.80 11.81 22.25
CA PRO A 216 -7.40 12.74 21.20
C PRO A 216 -7.85 14.17 21.55
N SER A 217 -6.91 15.11 21.52
CA SER A 217 -7.14 16.53 21.79
C SER A 217 -7.71 17.28 20.59
#